data_0a4c5c8ab2211f70fe2a45687d83e3c9
#
_entry.id   0a4c5c8ab2211f70fe2a45687d83e3c9
#
_cell.length_a   1.000
_cell.length_b   1.000
_cell.length_c   1.000
_cell.angle_alpha   90.00
_cell.angle_beta   90.00
_cell.angle_gamma   90.00
#
_symmetry.space_group_name_H-M   'P 1'
#
loop_
_entity.id
_entity.type
_entity.pdbx_description
1 polymer ?
#
loop_
_entity_poly.entity_id
_entity_poly.type
_entity_poly.pdbx_seq_one_letter_code
_entity_poly.pdbx_strand_id
1 'polypeptide(L)'
;MRKHTDKLSADLPKRDSDCSSHFQTSRRKFVESVLVAGAGAVFSSSPFLSQLGAQSAPGVRGAKAGRIDVHYHLTPPALIQAYGAKAFANAANSANWTIDNTLMDMERNGVAAVMCSIAPQADPFADVSKAVGLTRECNEYFARVVTDHPGRFGLFAAVPLPNVDAALREIDYALGTLKADGIALFTVYGDKWLGDKAFDPVFDELNRRKAVLFTHPNTANCCRNLLPNIAEGTIEWGTDTTRAISNVLFNGTAARCPDVRMIFSHGGGTMPYLVERFEALAKTPKFAAQFPGGFAPAAGKLYYDTAWTTNPEAMSALSKLIPISHILFGTDFPYLTAADQIRDLKACGAFSAADLEKIESQNALPLLPRFKV
;
A
#
# COMPACT_ATOMS: atom_id res chain seq x y z
N MET A 1 -35.54 -55.70 10.93
CA MET A 1 -36.27 -55.84 12.22
C MET A 1 -35.66 -54.90 13.22
N ARG A 2 -36.53 -54.06 13.83
CA ARG A 2 -36.39 -53.17 14.99
C ARG A 2 -35.62 -51.88 14.80
N LYS A 3 -36.40 -50.80 14.77
CA LYS A 3 -36.20 -49.39 15.03
C LYS A 3 -35.79 -49.20 16.51
N HIS A 4 -34.84 -48.25 16.76
CA HIS A 4 -34.85 -47.50 18.00
C HIS A 4 -34.61 -46.03 17.67
N THR A 5 -35.67 -45.28 17.86
CA THR A 5 -35.70 -43.82 17.98
C THR A 5 -35.50 -43.50 19.46
N ASP A 6 -34.51 -42.69 19.81
CA ASP A 6 -34.52 -42.00 21.07
C ASP A 6 -34.29 -40.50 20.83
N LYS A 7 -35.33 -39.75 21.22
CA LYS A 7 -35.37 -38.29 21.34
C LYS A 7 -34.64 -37.91 22.63
N LEU A 8 -33.69 -37.03 22.54
CA LEU A 8 -33.24 -36.24 23.66
C LEU A 8 -33.44 -34.74 23.31
N SER A 9 -34.52 -34.19 23.85
CA SER A 9 -34.73 -32.75 23.99
C SER A 9 -33.96 -32.29 25.22
N ALA A 10 -33.06 -31.34 25.06
CA ALA A 10 -32.47 -30.62 26.16
C ALA A 10 -32.75 -29.13 25.97
N ASP A 11 -33.42 -28.55 26.96
CA ASP A 11 -33.80 -27.16 27.12
C ASP A 11 -32.56 -26.23 27.12
N LEU A 12 -32.62 -25.19 26.30
CA LEU A 12 -31.72 -24.03 26.43
C LEU A 12 -32.50 -22.85 27.05
N PRO A 13 -31.96 -22.16 28.04
CA PRO A 13 -32.65 -21.05 28.69
C PRO A 13 -32.71 -19.83 27.77
N LYS A 14 -33.90 -19.25 27.69
CA LYS A 14 -34.19 -17.95 27.07
C LYS A 14 -33.37 -16.87 27.80
N ARG A 15 -32.56 -16.11 27.04
CA ARG A 15 -32.00 -14.84 27.52
C ARG A 15 -32.92 -13.70 27.13
N ASP A 16 -33.28 -12.92 28.14
CA ASP A 16 -34.11 -11.76 28.06
C ASP A 16 -33.52 -10.68 27.13
N SER A 17 -34.40 -10.16 26.32
CA SER A 17 -34.27 -8.91 25.57
C SER A 17 -34.48 -7.74 26.54
N ASP A 18 -33.40 -7.03 26.91
CA ASP A 18 -33.47 -5.62 27.30
C ASP A 18 -32.07 -5.01 27.32
N CYS A 19 -31.73 -4.32 26.25
CA CYS A 19 -30.71 -3.26 26.26
C CYS A 19 -30.91 -2.32 25.06
N SER A 20 -32.07 -1.65 25.05
CA SER A 20 -32.31 -0.49 24.17
C SER A 20 -32.59 0.72 25.04
N SER A 21 -31.56 1.43 25.46
CA SER A 21 -31.60 2.87 25.78
C SER A 21 -30.21 3.31 26.22
N HIS A 22 -29.53 4.07 25.39
CA HIS A 22 -28.65 5.19 25.72
C HIS A 22 -27.67 5.42 24.55
N PHE A 23 -28.11 6.12 23.54
CA PHE A 23 -27.26 6.98 22.69
C PHE A 23 -28.14 7.83 21.77
N GLN A 24 -28.93 8.73 22.37
CA GLN A 24 -29.52 9.86 21.67
C GLN A 24 -29.38 11.09 22.55
N THR A 25 -28.25 11.76 22.45
CA THR A 25 -28.12 13.19 22.80
C THR A 25 -26.74 13.65 22.38
N SER A 26 -26.57 14.25 21.24
CA SER A 26 -25.54 15.26 20.97
C SER A 26 -25.54 15.81 19.52
N ARG A 27 -26.69 16.03 18.90
CA ARG A 27 -26.75 16.74 17.63
C ARG A 27 -27.42 18.12 17.66
N ARG A 28 -27.78 18.64 18.83
CA ARG A 28 -28.55 19.90 18.95
C ARG A 28 -27.82 21.05 19.68
N LYS A 29 -26.53 20.92 20.02
CA LYS A 29 -25.78 22.00 20.72
C LYS A 29 -24.65 22.64 19.90
N PHE A 30 -24.56 22.39 18.62
CA PHE A 30 -23.47 22.96 17.79
C PHE A 30 -23.93 24.09 16.83
N VAL A 31 -25.18 24.50 16.85
CA VAL A 31 -25.75 25.53 15.92
C VAL A 31 -26.02 26.89 16.56
N GLU A 32 -25.87 27.06 17.87
CA GLU A 32 -26.26 28.32 18.54
C GLU A 32 -25.09 29.23 18.98
N SER A 33 -23.88 29.10 18.47
CA SER A 33 -22.73 29.92 18.92
C SER A 33 -22.04 30.73 17.82
N VAL A 34 -22.72 31.06 16.70
CA VAL A 34 -22.19 31.99 15.71
C VAL A 34 -23.24 32.97 15.28
N LEU A 35 -23.57 33.91 16.16
CA LEU A 35 -24.20 35.17 15.82
C LEU A 35 -24.09 36.11 17.04
N VAL A 36 -23.10 37.00 17.04
CA VAL A 36 -23.08 38.37 17.58
C VAL A 36 -21.63 38.87 17.57
N ALA A 37 -21.25 39.69 16.66
CA ALA A 37 -20.43 40.89 16.79
C ALA A 37 -20.19 41.50 15.42
N GLY A 38 -21.13 42.29 14.96
CA GLY A 38 -20.89 43.30 13.94
C GLY A 38 -20.93 44.67 14.63
N ALA A 39 -19.90 45.47 14.40
CA ALA A 39 -20.02 46.93 14.30
C ALA A 39 -18.66 47.62 14.34
N GLY A 40 -18.25 48.24 13.25
CA GLY A 40 -17.81 49.61 13.22
C GLY A 40 -16.37 49.93 13.57
N ALA A 41 -15.53 50.29 12.58
CA ALA A 41 -14.58 51.42 12.67
C ALA A 41 -14.09 51.78 11.28
N VAL A 42 -14.54 52.84 10.81
CA VAL A 42 -14.03 54.13 10.28
C VAL A 42 -12.65 54.11 9.62
N PHE A 43 -12.66 54.60 8.36
CA PHE A 43 -11.53 54.97 7.52
C PHE A 43 -10.59 55.97 8.18
N SER A 44 -9.28 55.76 8.05
CA SER A 44 -8.30 56.83 7.97
C SER A 44 -7.22 56.47 6.94
N SER A 45 -7.18 57.31 5.91
CA SER A 45 -6.20 57.33 4.84
C SER A 45 -4.85 57.91 5.32
N SER A 46 -3.75 57.25 5.00
CA SER A 46 -2.44 57.89 4.81
C SER A 46 -1.52 57.04 3.94
N PRO A 47 -0.72 57.66 3.07
CA PRO A 47 0.02 56.97 2.03
C PRO A 47 1.44 56.65 2.48
N PHE A 48 1.87 55.40 2.24
CA PHE A 48 3.32 55.09 2.18
C PHE A 48 3.61 54.34 0.90
N LEU A 49 4.16 55.07 -0.06
CA LEU A 49 4.82 54.52 -1.23
C LEU A 49 6.19 53.96 -0.85
N SER A 50 6.57 52.96 -1.61
CA SER A 50 7.94 52.44 -1.84
C SER A 50 8.52 51.50 -0.79
N GLN A 51 8.36 50.19 -1.12
CA GLN A 51 9.52 49.30 -1.24
C GLN A 51 9.06 48.03 -2.01
N LEU A 52 9.28 48.05 -3.32
CA LEU A 52 9.30 46.82 -4.13
C LEU A 52 10.58 46.06 -3.75
N GLY A 53 10.52 45.32 -2.68
CA GLY A 53 11.45 44.24 -2.40
C GLY A 53 11.13 43.07 -3.32
N ALA A 54 12.07 42.69 -4.17
CA ALA A 54 12.02 41.46 -4.94
C ALA A 54 11.69 40.29 -4.01
N GLN A 55 10.46 39.79 -4.09
CA GLN A 55 10.14 38.50 -3.49
C GLN A 55 10.88 37.46 -4.31
N SER A 56 11.98 36.97 -3.75
CA SER A 56 12.61 35.72 -4.19
C SER A 56 11.54 34.65 -4.28
N ALA A 57 11.47 33.95 -5.42
CA ALA A 57 10.65 32.78 -5.62
C ALA A 57 10.76 31.85 -4.39
N PRO A 58 9.69 31.23 -3.93
CA PRO A 58 9.78 30.33 -2.79
C PRO A 58 10.76 29.22 -3.17
N GLY A 59 11.92 29.24 -2.50
CA GLY A 59 12.90 28.17 -2.61
C GLY A 59 12.20 26.84 -2.32
N VAL A 60 12.50 25.84 -3.12
CA VAL A 60 12.11 24.45 -2.90
C VAL A 60 12.45 24.13 -1.44
N ARG A 61 11.44 24.11 -0.58
CA ARG A 61 11.63 23.65 0.79
C ARG A 61 12.00 22.18 0.68
N GLY A 62 13.23 21.83 1.06
CA GLY A 62 13.67 20.45 1.20
C GLY A 62 12.64 19.63 1.99
N ALA A 63 12.49 18.36 1.65
CA ALA A 63 11.57 17.47 2.34
C ALA A 63 11.80 17.59 3.85
N LYS A 64 10.73 17.85 4.63
CA LYS A 64 10.80 17.83 6.08
C LYS A 64 11.29 16.44 6.51
N ALA A 65 12.16 16.37 7.52
CA ALA A 65 12.46 15.12 8.19
C ALA A 65 11.13 14.52 8.71
N GLY A 66 10.81 13.31 8.28
CA GLY A 66 9.53 12.68 8.63
C GLY A 66 9.39 11.32 7.96
N ARG A 67 8.25 10.68 8.16
CA ARG A 67 7.95 9.36 7.63
C ARG A 67 7.83 9.36 6.12
N ILE A 68 8.30 8.29 5.50
CA ILE A 68 8.08 8.01 4.07
C ILE A 68 7.17 6.79 3.99
N ASP A 69 5.95 7.01 3.51
CA ASP A 69 4.95 5.96 3.37
C ASP A 69 5.05 5.35 1.97
N VAL A 70 5.48 4.10 1.90
CA VAL A 70 5.68 3.39 0.62
C VAL A 70 4.42 2.68 0.12
N HIS A 71 3.34 2.68 0.91
CA HIS A 71 2.11 1.97 0.60
C HIS A 71 0.90 2.89 0.76
N TYR A 72 0.60 3.64 -0.30
CA TYR A 72 -0.42 4.68 -0.28
C TYR A 72 -1.21 4.67 -1.58
N HIS A 73 -2.52 4.47 -1.49
CA HIS A 73 -3.38 4.40 -2.67
C HIS A 73 -4.12 5.70 -2.88
N LEU A 74 -4.11 6.15 -4.11
CA LEU A 74 -4.91 7.26 -4.58
C LEU A 74 -5.86 6.80 -5.68
N THR A 75 -6.99 7.48 -5.81
CA THR A 75 -8.00 7.14 -6.80
C THR A 75 -8.08 8.24 -7.87
N PRO A 76 -7.36 8.12 -8.99
CA PRO A 76 -7.45 9.08 -10.08
C PRO A 76 -8.88 9.21 -10.62
N PRO A 77 -9.28 10.40 -11.11
CA PRO A 77 -10.59 10.60 -11.69
C PRO A 77 -10.96 9.60 -12.80
N ALA A 78 -9.98 9.17 -13.59
CA ALA A 78 -10.15 8.17 -14.63
C ALA A 78 -10.64 6.82 -14.10
N LEU A 79 -10.15 6.37 -12.93
CA LEU A 79 -10.63 5.14 -12.28
C LEU A 79 -12.08 5.30 -11.82
N ILE A 80 -12.42 6.46 -11.24
CA ILE A 80 -13.82 6.74 -10.81
C ILE A 80 -14.75 6.74 -12.04
N GLN A 81 -14.32 7.32 -13.15
CA GLN A 81 -15.08 7.34 -14.38
C GLN A 81 -15.25 5.94 -14.97
N ALA A 82 -14.22 5.10 -14.93
CA ALA A 82 -14.25 3.77 -15.52
C ALA A 82 -15.09 2.76 -14.71
N TYR A 83 -15.07 2.84 -13.37
CA TYR A 83 -15.65 1.81 -12.48
C TYR A 83 -16.76 2.34 -11.56
N GLY A 84 -16.97 3.66 -11.52
CA GLY A 84 -17.92 4.33 -10.65
C GLY A 84 -17.41 4.47 -9.21
N ALA A 85 -17.85 5.54 -8.52
CA ALA A 85 -17.41 5.87 -7.16
C ALA A 85 -17.70 4.74 -6.14
N LYS A 86 -18.75 3.94 -6.37
CA LYS A 86 -19.12 2.81 -5.50
C LYS A 86 -18.06 1.72 -5.43
N ALA A 87 -17.27 1.54 -6.50
CA ALA A 87 -16.17 0.56 -6.51
C ALA A 87 -15.09 0.89 -5.48
N PHE A 88 -14.98 2.15 -5.06
CA PHE A 88 -13.99 2.67 -4.12
C PHE A 88 -14.59 3.04 -2.76
N ALA A 89 -15.89 2.77 -2.54
CA ALA A 89 -16.63 3.22 -1.36
C ALA A 89 -16.33 2.43 -0.07
N ASN A 90 -15.62 1.32 -0.15
CA ASN A 90 -15.31 0.48 1.02
C ASN A 90 -14.24 1.08 1.95
N ALA A 91 -13.54 2.12 1.50
CA ALA A 91 -12.67 2.89 2.37
C ALA A 91 -13.41 4.15 2.81
N ALA A 92 -13.60 4.34 4.11
CA ALA A 92 -14.33 5.48 4.67
C ALA A 92 -13.80 6.85 4.19
N ASN A 93 -12.54 6.89 3.76
CA ASN A 93 -11.84 8.09 3.32
C ASN A 93 -11.76 8.24 1.78
N SER A 94 -12.09 7.21 1.00
CA SER A 94 -11.91 7.26 -0.46
C SER A 94 -12.97 8.06 -1.19
N ALA A 95 -14.20 8.14 -0.63
CA ALA A 95 -15.31 8.87 -1.26
C ALA A 95 -15.10 10.39 -1.27
N ASN A 96 -14.30 10.91 -0.33
CA ASN A 96 -14.02 12.34 -0.18
C ASN A 96 -12.53 12.64 -0.34
N TRP A 97 -11.80 11.75 -1.03
CA TRP A 97 -10.39 11.94 -1.22
C TRP A 97 -10.10 13.17 -2.10
N THR A 98 -9.15 14.00 -1.63
CA THR A 98 -8.56 15.11 -2.37
C THR A 98 -7.06 15.18 -2.04
N ILE A 99 -6.29 15.79 -2.90
CA ILE A 99 -4.86 16.06 -2.63
C ILE A 99 -4.71 16.91 -1.36
N ASP A 100 -5.56 17.91 -1.15
CA ASP A 100 -5.51 18.78 0.03
C ASP A 100 -5.78 17.98 1.32
N ASN A 101 -6.76 17.07 1.32
CA ASN A 101 -7.02 16.19 2.46
C ASN A 101 -5.82 15.27 2.75
N THR A 102 -5.19 14.73 1.70
CA THR A 102 -3.96 13.95 1.86
C THR A 102 -2.84 14.78 2.49
N LEU A 103 -2.58 15.98 1.98
CA LEU A 103 -1.55 16.86 2.53
C LEU A 103 -1.82 17.24 3.99
N MET A 104 -3.09 17.52 4.33
CA MET A 104 -3.48 17.79 5.72
C MET A 104 -3.27 16.57 6.63
N ASP A 105 -3.60 15.36 6.18
CA ASP A 105 -3.38 14.13 6.94
C ASP A 105 -1.89 13.86 7.14
N MET A 106 -1.09 14.02 6.09
CA MET A 106 0.36 13.92 6.17
C MET A 106 0.96 14.89 7.20
N GLU A 107 0.52 16.16 7.19
CA GLU A 107 1.01 17.16 8.16
C GLU A 107 0.64 16.79 9.59
N ARG A 108 -0.60 16.36 9.83
CA ARG A 108 -1.08 15.97 11.18
C ARG A 108 -0.30 14.79 11.76
N ASN A 109 0.13 13.86 10.89
CA ASN A 109 0.74 12.60 11.29
C ASN A 109 2.28 12.60 11.12
N GLY A 110 2.89 13.71 10.70
CA GLY A 110 4.33 13.79 10.48
C GLY A 110 4.82 12.85 9.35
N VAL A 111 3.99 12.68 8.32
CA VAL A 111 4.35 11.97 7.09
C VAL A 111 4.94 12.99 6.12
N ALA A 112 6.21 12.84 5.80
CA ALA A 112 6.92 13.74 4.91
C ALA A 112 6.57 13.50 3.45
N ALA A 113 6.50 12.23 3.04
CA ALA A 113 6.23 11.82 1.67
C ALA A 113 5.41 10.52 1.61
N VAL A 114 4.64 10.37 0.53
CA VAL A 114 3.87 9.15 0.22
C VAL A 114 4.13 8.70 -1.20
N MET A 115 4.11 7.39 -1.43
CA MET A 115 4.22 6.80 -2.77
C MET A 115 2.84 6.55 -3.35
N CYS A 116 2.48 7.29 -4.41
CA CYS A 116 1.23 7.10 -5.12
C CYS A 116 1.22 5.74 -5.83
N SER A 117 0.18 4.95 -5.60
CA SER A 117 -0.14 3.74 -6.37
C SER A 117 -1.64 3.65 -6.62
N ILE A 118 -2.04 2.83 -7.60
CA ILE A 118 -3.47 2.64 -7.91
C ILE A 118 -4.12 1.82 -6.79
N ALA A 119 -5.35 2.22 -6.40
CA ALA A 119 -6.16 1.43 -5.47
C ALA A 119 -6.55 0.07 -6.08
N PRO A 120 -6.40 -1.06 -5.35
CA PRO A 120 -6.57 -2.42 -5.89
C PRO A 120 -8.03 -2.87 -6.06
N GLN A 121 -9.00 -2.08 -5.65
CA GLN A 121 -10.42 -2.50 -5.48
C GLN A 121 -11.18 -2.81 -6.77
N ALA A 122 -10.75 -2.27 -7.89
CA ALA A 122 -11.21 -2.76 -9.17
C ALA A 122 -10.01 -3.43 -9.80
N ASP A 123 -10.13 -4.69 -10.27
CA ASP A 123 -9.12 -5.20 -11.17
C ASP A 123 -9.11 -4.27 -12.40
N PRO A 124 -8.29 -3.20 -12.40
CA PRO A 124 -8.34 -2.19 -13.46
C PRO A 124 -7.90 -2.78 -14.79
N PHE A 125 -7.45 -4.04 -14.77
CA PHE A 125 -6.91 -4.77 -15.89
C PHE A 125 -7.80 -5.93 -16.32
N ALA A 126 -8.95 -6.15 -15.66
CA ALA A 126 -9.92 -7.17 -16.06
C ALA A 126 -10.43 -6.96 -17.49
N ASP A 127 -10.64 -5.69 -17.90
CA ASP A 127 -10.93 -5.33 -19.28
C ASP A 127 -9.63 -4.94 -20.01
N VAL A 128 -8.98 -5.94 -20.60
CA VAL A 128 -7.71 -5.78 -21.32
C VAL A 128 -7.77 -4.69 -22.41
N SER A 129 -8.96 -4.46 -22.99
CA SER A 129 -9.13 -3.46 -24.06
C SER A 129 -8.99 -2.03 -23.53
N LYS A 130 -9.38 -1.79 -22.28
CA LYS A 130 -9.32 -0.48 -21.61
C LYS A 130 -8.07 -0.30 -20.77
N ALA A 131 -7.47 -1.40 -20.31
CA ALA A 131 -6.38 -1.40 -19.35
C ALA A 131 -5.21 -0.49 -19.77
N VAL A 132 -4.82 -0.53 -21.06
CA VAL A 132 -3.68 0.25 -21.56
C VAL A 132 -3.91 1.75 -21.45
N GLY A 133 -5.05 2.24 -21.93
CA GLY A 133 -5.40 3.66 -21.88
C GLY A 133 -5.59 4.15 -20.44
N LEU A 134 -6.34 3.36 -19.65
CA LEU A 134 -6.61 3.70 -18.26
C LEU A 134 -5.33 3.75 -17.41
N THR A 135 -4.42 2.79 -17.59
CA THR A 135 -3.13 2.78 -16.89
C THR A 135 -2.33 4.03 -17.21
N ARG A 136 -2.22 4.39 -18.50
CA ARG A 136 -1.53 5.59 -18.94
C ARG A 136 -2.11 6.85 -18.30
N GLU A 137 -3.42 7.01 -18.36
CA GLU A 137 -4.10 8.18 -17.81
C GLU A 137 -3.91 8.32 -16.30
N CYS A 138 -3.95 7.21 -15.56
CA CYS A 138 -3.67 7.19 -14.13
C CYS A 138 -2.21 7.57 -13.82
N ASN A 139 -1.25 7.00 -14.53
CA ASN A 139 0.17 7.31 -14.34
C ASN A 139 0.49 8.78 -14.64
N GLU A 140 -0.09 9.34 -15.70
CA GLU A 140 0.05 10.75 -16.04
C GLU A 140 -0.58 11.67 -14.98
N TYR A 141 -1.73 11.28 -14.43
CA TYR A 141 -2.35 12.01 -13.32
C TYR A 141 -1.42 12.04 -12.11
N PHE A 142 -0.87 10.91 -11.69
CA PHE A 142 0.06 10.86 -10.55
C PHE A 142 1.36 11.62 -10.82
N ALA A 143 1.89 11.56 -12.04
CA ALA A 143 3.09 12.32 -12.40
C ALA A 143 2.86 13.84 -12.29
N ARG A 144 1.64 14.32 -12.61
CA ARG A 144 1.25 15.71 -12.35
C ARG A 144 1.23 16.01 -10.85
N VAL A 145 0.59 15.15 -10.03
CA VAL A 145 0.57 15.32 -8.57
C VAL A 145 1.99 15.41 -7.98
N VAL A 146 2.91 14.56 -8.45
CA VAL A 146 4.32 14.58 -8.04
C VAL A 146 4.99 15.90 -8.43
N THR A 147 4.69 16.42 -9.61
CA THR A 147 5.26 17.67 -10.12
C THR A 147 4.72 18.91 -9.37
N ASP A 148 3.42 18.90 -9.09
CA ASP A 148 2.72 20.02 -8.44
C ASP A 148 3.07 20.13 -6.94
N HIS A 149 3.49 18.99 -6.32
CA HIS A 149 3.83 18.91 -4.90
C HIS A 149 5.22 18.28 -4.66
N PRO A 150 6.30 18.96 -5.07
CA PRO A 150 7.65 18.41 -5.02
C PRO A 150 8.07 18.02 -3.60
N GLY A 151 8.64 16.82 -3.46
CA GLY A 151 9.10 16.28 -2.18
C GLY A 151 8.00 15.70 -1.29
N ARG A 152 6.72 15.75 -1.71
CA ARG A 152 5.59 15.22 -0.94
C ARG A 152 5.06 13.91 -1.53
N PHE A 153 5.15 13.73 -2.84
CA PHE A 153 4.67 12.55 -3.54
C PHE A 153 5.77 11.92 -4.38
N GLY A 154 5.76 10.61 -4.44
CA GLY A 154 6.46 9.79 -5.42
C GLY A 154 5.46 8.94 -6.21
N LEU A 155 5.93 8.21 -7.21
CA LEU A 155 5.09 7.41 -8.11
C LEU A 155 5.62 5.99 -8.26
N PHE A 156 4.82 5.02 -7.85
CA PHE A 156 4.89 3.65 -8.33
C PHE A 156 3.89 3.49 -9.46
N ALA A 157 4.37 3.52 -10.70
CA ALA A 157 3.53 3.51 -11.88
C ALA A 157 2.93 2.12 -12.13
N ALA A 158 1.65 2.06 -12.43
CA ALA A 158 0.99 0.82 -12.84
C ALA A 158 1.38 0.42 -14.27
N VAL A 159 1.23 -0.86 -14.60
CA VAL A 159 1.40 -1.38 -15.96
C VAL A 159 0.28 -2.34 -16.32
N PRO A 160 -0.13 -2.41 -17.59
CA PRO A 160 -1.33 -3.14 -18.02
C PRO A 160 -1.07 -4.64 -18.23
N LEU A 161 -0.49 -5.34 -17.21
CA LEU A 161 -0.44 -6.80 -17.23
C LEU A 161 -1.87 -7.37 -17.18
N PRO A 162 -2.12 -8.53 -17.77
CA PRO A 162 -1.17 -9.50 -18.31
C PRO A 162 -0.66 -9.23 -19.74
N ASN A 163 -0.95 -8.08 -20.34
CA ASN A 163 -0.45 -7.74 -21.67
C ASN A 163 1.03 -7.31 -21.57
N VAL A 164 1.95 -8.25 -21.78
CA VAL A 164 3.39 -8.05 -21.61
C VAL A 164 3.93 -6.96 -22.54
N ASP A 165 3.54 -6.95 -23.83
CA ASP A 165 4.04 -5.95 -24.78
C ASP A 165 3.59 -4.54 -24.41
N ALA A 166 2.36 -4.39 -23.96
CA ALA A 166 1.85 -3.11 -23.48
C ALA A 166 2.53 -2.71 -22.16
N ALA A 167 2.79 -3.67 -21.26
CA ALA A 167 3.49 -3.43 -20.02
C ALA A 167 4.93 -2.94 -20.26
N LEU A 168 5.67 -3.54 -21.20
CA LEU A 168 7.02 -3.09 -21.55
C LEU A 168 7.03 -1.65 -22.10
N ARG A 169 6.07 -1.29 -22.95
CA ARG A 169 5.92 0.10 -23.44
C ARG A 169 5.58 1.06 -22.32
N GLU A 170 4.72 0.64 -21.36
CA GLU A 170 4.36 1.49 -20.25
C GLU A 170 5.52 1.66 -19.25
N ILE A 171 6.31 0.62 -19.00
CA ILE A 171 7.54 0.71 -18.18
C ILE A 171 8.51 1.73 -18.78
N ASP A 172 8.72 1.66 -20.10
CA ASP A 172 9.59 2.61 -20.79
C ASP A 172 9.10 4.06 -20.62
N TYR A 173 7.82 4.29 -20.81
CA TYR A 173 7.21 5.60 -20.67
C TYR A 173 7.23 6.10 -19.21
N ALA A 174 6.82 5.27 -18.27
CA ALA A 174 6.73 5.64 -16.87
C ALA A 174 8.09 6.00 -16.27
N LEU A 175 9.09 5.13 -16.46
CA LEU A 175 10.43 5.37 -15.93
C LEU A 175 11.23 6.38 -16.77
N GLY A 176 11.02 6.36 -18.10
CA GLY A 176 11.74 7.22 -19.06
C GLY A 176 11.20 8.64 -19.10
N THR A 177 9.90 8.81 -19.34
CA THR A 177 9.22 10.10 -19.56
C THR A 177 8.65 10.69 -18.30
N LEU A 178 7.82 9.93 -17.55
CA LEU A 178 7.16 10.42 -16.36
C LEU A 178 8.11 10.51 -15.15
N LYS A 179 9.29 9.88 -15.21
CA LYS A 179 10.28 9.83 -14.12
C LYS A 179 9.68 9.22 -12.85
N ALA A 180 8.87 8.17 -13.03
CA ALA A 180 8.35 7.39 -11.92
C ALA A 180 9.50 6.82 -11.06
N ASP A 181 9.28 6.69 -9.77
CA ASP A 181 10.26 6.19 -8.80
C ASP A 181 10.38 4.66 -8.81
N GLY A 182 9.36 4.01 -9.36
CA GLY A 182 9.31 2.56 -9.52
C GLY A 182 8.04 2.13 -10.25
N ILE A 183 7.82 0.81 -10.27
CA ILE A 183 6.66 0.18 -10.92
C ILE A 183 5.83 -0.51 -9.84
N ALA A 184 4.50 -0.44 -9.94
CA ALA A 184 3.56 -1.18 -9.13
C ALA A 184 3.00 -2.37 -9.92
N LEU A 185 3.06 -3.57 -9.34
CA LEU A 185 2.43 -4.77 -9.89
C LEU A 185 1.47 -5.39 -8.86
N PHE A 186 0.40 -6.01 -9.34
CA PHE A 186 -0.37 -6.91 -8.50
C PHE A 186 0.37 -8.25 -8.33
N THR A 187 0.13 -8.93 -7.21
CA THR A 187 0.74 -10.24 -6.92
C THR A 187 0.32 -11.30 -7.92
N VAL A 188 -0.86 -11.14 -8.54
CA VAL A 188 -1.47 -12.11 -9.45
C VAL A 188 -2.26 -11.41 -10.57
N TYR A 189 -2.25 -11.99 -11.75
CA TYR A 189 -3.07 -11.61 -12.91
C TYR A 189 -3.77 -12.86 -13.44
N GLY A 190 -5.10 -12.93 -13.23
CA GLY A 190 -5.85 -14.17 -13.42
C GLY A 190 -5.43 -15.22 -12.40
N ASP A 191 -4.75 -16.28 -12.85
CA ASP A 191 -4.17 -17.34 -12.03
C ASP A 191 -2.65 -17.47 -12.23
N LYS A 192 -2.00 -16.39 -12.65
CA LYS A 192 -0.54 -16.31 -12.81
C LYS A 192 0.03 -15.34 -11.80
N TRP A 193 0.75 -15.86 -10.81
CA TRP A 193 1.45 -15.05 -9.82
C TRP A 193 2.76 -14.48 -10.38
N LEU A 194 3.23 -13.38 -9.80
CA LEU A 194 4.58 -12.87 -10.10
C LEU A 194 5.60 -14.00 -9.97
N GLY A 195 6.59 -14.03 -10.87
CA GLY A 195 7.51 -15.16 -11.02
C GLY A 195 7.02 -16.25 -11.98
N ASP A 196 5.81 -16.13 -12.57
CA ASP A 196 5.42 -16.95 -13.72
C ASP A 196 6.26 -16.56 -14.94
N LYS A 197 6.69 -17.55 -15.73
CA LYS A 197 7.52 -17.36 -16.92
C LYS A 197 6.89 -16.41 -17.97
N ALA A 198 5.57 -16.30 -17.99
CA ALA A 198 4.87 -15.36 -18.86
C ALA A 198 5.29 -13.90 -18.59
N PHE A 199 5.76 -13.61 -17.38
CA PHE A 199 6.18 -12.25 -16.97
C PHE A 199 7.70 -12.06 -16.99
N ASP A 200 8.47 -13.07 -17.43
CA ASP A 200 9.95 -12.98 -17.51
C ASP A 200 10.42 -11.72 -18.27
N PRO A 201 9.86 -11.36 -19.45
CA PRO A 201 10.32 -10.15 -20.16
C PRO A 201 10.14 -8.86 -19.34
N VAL A 202 9.09 -8.79 -18.52
CA VAL A 202 8.84 -7.64 -17.64
C VAL A 202 9.91 -7.57 -16.54
N PHE A 203 10.22 -8.70 -15.91
CA PHE A 203 11.27 -8.75 -14.89
C PHE A 203 12.66 -8.47 -15.46
N ASP A 204 12.96 -8.95 -16.68
CA ASP A 204 14.22 -8.65 -17.36
C ASP A 204 14.39 -7.15 -17.63
N GLU A 205 13.32 -6.48 -18.08
CA GLU A 205 13.34 -5.03 -18.31
C GLU A 205 13.46 -4.25 -16.98
N LEU A 206 12.75 -4.65 -15.93
CA LEU A 206 12.89 -4.05 -14.61
C LEU A 206 14.31 -4.23 -14.06
N ASN A 207 14.92 -5.41 -14.26
CA ASN A 207 16.30 -5.68 -13.85
C ASN A 207 17.30 -4.83 -14.62
N ARG A 208 17.17 -4.72 -15.94
CA ARG A 208 18.00 -3.88 -16.78
C ARG A 208 17.98 -2.41 -16.33
N ARG A 209 16.85 -1.95 -15.81
CA ARG A 209 16.65 -0.58 -15.30
C ARG A 209 17.00 -0.43 -13.81
N LYS A 210 17.32 -1.53 -13.12
CA LYS A 210 17.54 -1.55 -11.65
C LYS A 210 16.35 -0.93 -10.90
N ALA A 211 15.15 -1.23 -11.37
CA ALA A 211 13.93 -0.60 -10.92
C ALA A 211 13.55 -1.00 -9.50
N VAL A 212 12.82 -0.13 -8.82
CA VAL A 212 12.04 -0.48 -7.63
C VAL A 212 10.71 -1.06 -8.11
N LEU A 213 10.35 -2.20 -7.56
CA LEU A 213 9.07 -2.87 -7.79
C LEU A 213 8.29 -2.89 -6.48
N PHE A 214 7.14 -2.23 -6.44
CA PHE A 214 6.15 -2.37 -5.38
C PHE A 214 5.11 -3.39 -5.77
N THR A 215 4.70 -4.27 -4.84
CA THR A 215 3.67 -5.27 -5.12
C THR A 215 2.49 -5.11 -4.18
N HIS A 216 1.28 -5.22 -4.72
CA HIS A 216 0.06 -5.22 -3.93
C HIS A 216 -0.76 -6.49 -4.22
N PRO A 217 -1.36 -7.15 -3.21
CA PRO A 217 -2.17 -8.33 -3.44
C PRO A 217 -3.44 -8.02 -4.24
N ASN A 218 -3.87 -9.03 -4.97
CA ASN A 218 -5.17 -9.14 -5.59
C ASN A 218 -5.63 -10.60 -5.41
N THR A 219 -6.93 -10.87 -5.58
CA THR A 219 -7.44 -12.23 -5.43
C THR A 219 -7.33 -12.98 -6.76
N ALA A 220 -6.63 -14.10 -6.77
CA ALA A 220 -6.57 -15.01 -7.92
C ALA A 220 -7.97 -15.53 -8.29
N ASN A 221 -8.20 -15.81 -9.58
CA ASN A 221 -9.51 -16.30 -10.05
C ASN A 221 -9.92 -17.62 -9.37
N CYS A 222 -8.95 -18.53 -9.09
CA CYS A 222 -9.20 -19.77 -8.38
C CYS A 222 -9.75 -19.59 -6.96
N CYS A 223 -9.56 -18.40 -6.37
CA CYS A 223 -9.73 -18.21 -4.94
C CYS A 223 -10.78 -17.14 -4.60
N ARG A 224 -11.58 -16.73 -5.58
CA ARG A 224 -12.70 -15.81 -5.37
C ARG A 224 -13.89 -16.48 -4.70
N ASN A 225 -14.49 -15.77 -3.76
CA ASN A 225 -15.72 -16.21 -3.07
C ASN A 225 -15.62 -17.58 -2.39
N LEU A 226 -14.43 -18.00 -1.95
CA LEU A 226 -14.27 -19.29 -1.25
C LEU A 226 -15.05 -19.33 0.07
N LEU A 227 -15.12 -18.21 0.78
CA LEU A 227 -15.85 -18.05 2.03
C LEU A 227 -16.83 -16.88 1.91
N PRO A 228 -18.10 -17.13 1.53
CA PRO A 228 -19.05 -16.07 1.14
C PRO A 228 -19.31 -14.98 2.20
N ASN A 229 -19.06 -15.28 3.48
CA ASN A 229 -19.31 -14.36 4.60
C ASN A 229 -18.01 -13.62 5.07
N ILE A 230 -16.89 -13.88 4.41
CA ILE A 230 -15.59 -13.29 4.76
C ILE A 230 -15.10 -12.53 3.52
N ALA A 231 -14.78 -11.25 3.69
CA ALA A 231 -14.20 -10.47 2.59
C ALA A 231 -12.89 -11.12 2.12
N GLU A 232 -12.72 -11.24 0.80
CA GLU A 232 -11.54 -11.89 0.19
C GLU A 232 -10.21 -11.29 0.72
N GLY A 233 -10.14 -9.97 0.88
CA GLY A 233 -8.95 -9.31 1.41
C GLY A 233 -8.51 -9.78 2.79
N THR A 234 -9.42 -10.37 3.60
CA THR A 234 -9.10 -10.83 4.95
C THR A 234 -8.13 -12.01 4.97
N ILE A 235 -8.24 -12.93 4.03
CA ILE A 235 -7.42 -14.14 3.97
C ILE A 235 -6.60 -14.18 2.69
N GLU A 236 -7.25 -13.94 1.53
CA GLU A 236 -6.62 -14.18 0.25
C GLU A 236 -5.47 -13.21 -0.03
N TRP A 237 -5.57 -11.94 0.37
CA TRP A 237 -4.51 -10.97 0.08
C TRP A 237 -3.19 -11.31 0.79
N GLY A 238 -3.22 -11.69 2.05
CA GLY A 238 -2.02 -12.17 2.73
C GLY A 238 -1.48 -13.47 2.13
N THR A 239 -2.39 -14.35 1.71
CA THR A 239 -2.05 -15.62 1.05
C THR A 239 -1.47 -15.38 -0.34
N ASP A 240 -2.03 -14.48 -1.14
CA ASP A 240 -1.54 -14.17 -2.48
C ASP A 240 -0.19 -13.45 -2.47
N THR A 241 0.05 -12.57 -1.52
CA THR A 241 1.40 -12.02 -1.29
C THR A 241 2.41 -13.14 -1.03
N THR A 242 2.05 -14.10 -0.18
CA THR A 242 2.90 -15.27 0.11
C THR A 242 3.15 -16.13 -1.12
N ARG A 243 2.12 -16.38 -1.94
CA ARG A 243 2.26 -17.13 -3.21
C ARG A 243 3.20 -16.41 -4.18
N ALA A 244 3.08 -15.08 -4.32
CA ALA A 244 3.94 -14.29 -5.17
C ALA A 244 5.40 -14.34 -4.72
N ILE A 245 5.69 -14.17 -3.42
CA ILE A 245 7.04 -14.31 -2.85
C ILE A 245 7.60 -15.70 -3.15
N SER A 246 6.81 -16.74 -2.86
CA SER A 246 7.23 -18.12 -3.10
C SER A 246 7.54 -18.35 -4.57
N ASN A 247 6.70 -17.87 -5.47
CA ASN A 247 6.87 -18.07 -6.91
C ASN A 247 8.10 -17.33 -7.44
N VAL A 248 8.31 -16.06 -7.03
CA VAL A 248 9.47 -15.25 -7.41
C VAL A 248 10.77 -15.90 -6.92
N LEU A 249 10.80 -16.48 -5.73
CA LEU A 249 11.97 -17.13 -5.16
C LEU A 249 12.22 -18.51 -5.77
N PHE A 250 11.23 -19.42 -5.75
CA PHE A 250 11.41 -20.81 -6.17
C PHE A 250 11.42 -21.02 -7.68
N ASN A 251 10.86 -20.11 -8.49
CA ASN A 251 11.02 -20.12 -9.96
C ASN A 251 12.30 -19.42 -10.42
N GLY A 252 13.09 -18.88 -9.48
CA GLY A 252 14.40 -18.30 -9.79
C GLY A 252 14.36 -16.87 -10.34
N THR A 253 13.19 -16.22 -10.39
CA THR A 253 13.06 -14.84 -10.88
C THR A 253 13.91 -13.86 -10.07
N ALA A 254 13.90 -13.95 -8.73
CA ALA A 254 14.72 -13.09 -7.88
C ALA A 254 16.24 -13.33 -8.09
N ALA A 255 16.65 -14.58 -8.34
CA ALA A 255 18.05 -14.91 -8.61
C ALA A 255 18.49 -14.41 -10.00
N ARG A 256 17.61 -14.49 -11.01
CA ARG A 256 17.84 -14.01 -12.38
C ARG A 256 17.84 -12.49 -12.47
N CYS A 257 17.02 -11.83 -11.64
CA CYS A 257 16.81 -10.38 -11.65
C CYS A 257 17.27 -9.73 -10.32
N PRO A 258 18.56 -9.84 -9.94
CA PRO A 258 19.07 -9.40 -8.62
C PRO A 258 19.06 -7.88 -8.44
N ASP A 259 18.99 -7.11 -9.53
CA ASP A 259 18.99 -5.65 -9.49
C ASP A 259 17.59 -5.05 -9.27
N VAL A 260 16.51 -5.86 -9.34
CA VAL A 260 15.15 -5.40 -9.02
C VAL A 260 14.98 -5.36 -7.51
N ARG A 261 14.69 -4.19 -6.98
CA ARG A 261 14.42 -4.00 -5.55
C ARG A 261 12.93 -4.17 -5.29
N MET A 262 12.54 -5.39 -4.87
CA MET A 262 11.13 -5.79 -4.75
C MET A 262 10.61 -5.50 -3.35
N ILE A 263 9.53 -4.71 -3.24
CA ILE A 263 8.81 -4.40 -2.01
C ILE A 263 7.52 -5.22 -2.01
N PHE A 264 7.36 -6.10 -1.04
CA PHE A 264 6.15 -6.87 -0.83
C PHE A 264 5.31 -6.26 0.29
N SER A 265 4.04 -6.05 0.01
CA SER A 265 3.11 -5.43 0.96
C SER A 265 2.72 -6.37 2.11
N HIS A 266 2.16 -5.77 3.17
CA HIS A 266 1.56 -6.47 4.31
C HIS A 266 2.52 -7.45 5.01
N GLY A 267 3.75 -7.01 5.28
CA GLY A 267 4.75 -7.83 5.96
C GLY A 267 5.11 -9.13 5.25
N GLY A 268 4.84 -9.22 3.94
CA GLY A 268 5.01 -10.46 3.17
C GLY A 268 3.87 -11.47 3.35
N GLY A 269 2.72 -11.00 3.85
CA GLY A 269 1.53 -11.83 4.06
C GLY A 269 1.73 -12.90 5.15
N THR A 270 1.40 -14.13 4.84
CA THR A 270 1.57 -15.28 5.76
C THR A 270 2.95 -15.93 5.67
N MET A 271 3.86 -15.40 4.83
CA MET A 271 5.18 -15.99 4.58
C MET A 271 6.02 -16.16 5.87
N PRO A 272 6.10 -15.20 6.81
CA PRO A 272 6.88 -15.37 8.03
C PRO A 272 6.38 -16.53 8.91
N TYR A 273 5.08 -16.80 8.92
CA TYR A 273 4.49 -17.93 9.63
C TYR A 273 4.84 -19.29 8.99
N LEU A 274 5.00 -19.32 7.66
CA LEU A 274 5.27 -20.53 6.88
C LEU A 274 6.76 -20.80 6.66
N VAL A 275 7.66 -20.03 7.26
CA VAL A 275 9.11 -20.07 6.99
C VAL A 275 9.70 -21.47 7.12
N GLU A 276 9.31 -22.26 8.12
CA GLU A 276 9.82 -23.63 8.31
C GLU A 276 9.48 -24.54 7.11
N ARG A 277 8.30 -24.38 6.53
CA ARG A 277 7.88 -25.14 5.35
C ARG A 277 8.67 -24.75 4.11
N PHE A 278 8.98 -23.47 3.96
CA PHE A 278 9.84 -22.98 2.87
C PHE A 278 11.29 -23.41 3.05
N GLU A 279 11.82 -23.42 4.27
CA GLU A 279 13.15 -23.94 4.57
C GLU A 279 13.26 -25.45 4.24
N ALA A 280 12.23 -26.23 4.58
CA ALA A 280 12.18 -27.64 4.23
C ALA A 280 12.19 -27.84 2.71
N LEU A 281 11.39 -27.05 1.98
CA LEU A 281 11.34 -27.09 0.51
C LEU A 281 12.67 -26.68 -0.12
N ALA A 282 13.30 -25.61 0.37
CA ALA A 282 14.59 -25.09 -0.13
C ALA A 282 15.72 -26.11 0.01
N LYS A 283 15.68 -27.00 1.01
CA LYS A 283 16.66 -28.07 1.23
C LYS A 283 16.48 -29.29 0.32
N THR A 284 15.39 -29.39 -0.42
CA THR A 284 15.18 -30.53 -1.32
C THR A 284 16.19 -30.53 -2.47
N PRO A 285 16.56 -31.68 -3.05
CA PRO A 285 17.52 -31.76 -4.16
C PRO A 285 17.17 -30.87 -5.34
N LYS A 286 15.86 -30.62 -5.56
CA LYS A 286 15.36 -29.75 -6.64
C LYS A 286 15.78 -28.28 -6.46
N PHE A 287 15.83 -27.80 -5.22
CA PHE A 287 15.99 -26.37 -4.92
C PHE A 287 17.29 -26.03 -4.17
N ALA A 288 17.98 -27.01 -3.59
CA ALA A 288 19.16 -26.77 -2.73
C ALA A 288 20.24 -25.90 -3.40
N ALA A 289 20.49 -26.07 -4.69
CA ALA A 289 21.46 -25.26 -5.43
C ALA A 289 21.01 -23.79 -5.60
N GLN A 290 19.71 -23.54 -5.61
CA GLN A 290 19.13 -22.20 -5.73
C GLN A 290 19.12 -21.44 -4.39
N PHE A 291 19.12 -22.17 -3.27
CA PHE A 291 19.10 -21.63 -1.93
C PHE A 291 20.33 -22.06 -1.11
N PRO A 292 21.55 -21.63 -1.48
CA PRO A 292 22.78 -22.11 -0.83
C PRO A 292 22.87 -21.76 0.67
N GLY A 293 22.12 -20.76 1.12
CA GLY A 293 22.01 -20.36 2.52
C GLY A 293 20.67 -20.68 3.17
N GLY A 294 19.77 -21.40 2.46
CA GLY A 294 18.39 -21.62 2.88
C GLY A 294 17.42 -20.52 2.36
N PHE A 295 16.15 -20.65 2.74
CA PHE A 295 15.09 -19.72 2.31
C PHE A 295 15.22 -18.34 2.96
N ALA A 296 15.51 -18.28 4.27
CA ALA A 296 15.53 -17.04 5.03
C ALA A 296 16.50 -15.98 4.45
N PRO A 297 17.77 -16.31 4.07
CA PRO A 297 18.67 -15.35 3.42
C PRO A 297 18.16 -14.87 2.05
N ALA A 298 17.42 -15.70 1.30
CA ALA A 298 16.84 -15.31 0.02
C ALA A 298 15.65 -14.34 0.22
N ALA A 299 14.76 -14.65 1.17
CA ALA A 299 13.67 -13.78 1.57
C ALA A 299 14.18 -12.45 2.15
N GLY A 300 15.29 -12.49 2.92
CA GLY A 300 15.91 -11.32 3.51
C GLY A 300 16.51 -10.32 2.51
N LYS A 301 16.59 -10.64 1.22
CA LYS A 301 16.99 -9.71 0.15
C LYS A 301 15.82 -8.87 -0.39
N LEU A 302 14.60 -9.26 -0.09
CA LEU A 302 13.38 -8.56 -0.48
C LEU A 302 13.03 -7.51 0.59
N TYR A 303 12.22 -6.53 0.21
CA TYR A 303 11.71 -5.49 1.11
C TYR A 303 10.26 -5.75 1.45
N TYR A 304 9.83 -5.29 2.63
CA TYR A 304 8.49 -5.54 3.15
C TYR A 304 7.95 -4.29 3.81
N ASP A 305 6.69 -3.92 3.55
CA ASP A 305 6.07 -2.83 4.29
C ASP A 305 5.32 -3.30 5.54
N THR A 306 4.89 -2.37 6.37
CA THR A 306 4.23 -2.64 7.65
C THR A 306 2.72 -2.57 7.60
N ALA A 307 2.10 -2.24 6.46
CA ALA A 307 0.66 -2.05 6.35
C ALA A 307 -0.11 -3.30 6.82
N TRP A 308 -1.19 -3.12 7.59
CA TRP A 308 -2.05 -4.19 8.13
C TRP A 308 -1.37 -5.24 9.02
N THR A 309 -0.09 -5.09 9.34
CA THR A 309 0.67 -6.11 10.07
C THR A 309 1.32 -5.59 11.34
N THR A 310 0.93 -4.42 11.83
CA THR A 310 1.51 -3.77 13.01
C THR A 310 1.16 -4.41 14.35
N ASN A 311 0.56 -5.60 14.37
CA ASN A 311 0.37 -6.36 15.61
C ASN A 311 1.70 -7.00 16.11
N PRO A 312 1.82 -7.28 17.42
CA PRO A 312 3.05 -7.81 18.02
C PRO A 312 3.53 -9.12 17.40
N GLU A 313 2.61 -10.03 17.10
CA GLU A 313 2.91 -11.37 16.59
C GLU A 313 3.51 -11.30 15.17
N ALA A 314 2.86 -10.55 14.26
CA ALA A 314 3.30 -10.41 12.88
C ALA A 314 4.65 -9.68 12.80
N MET A 315 4.79 -8.54 13.51
CA MET A 315 6.04 -7.77 13.49
C MET A 315 7.19 -8.51 14.15
N SER A 316 6.94 -9.27 15.22
CA SER A 316 7.96 -10.12 15.85
C SER A 316 8.42 -11.25 14.92
N ALA A 317 7.50 -11.88 14.18
CA ALA A 317 7.85 -12.91 13.21
C ALA A 317 8.67 -12.32 12.05
N LEU A 318 8.23 -11.18 11.51
CA LEU A 318 8.91 -10.50 10.40
C LEU A 318 10.32 -10.04 10.81
N SER A 319 10.48 -9.38 11.96
CA SER A 319 11.76 -8.84 12.42
C SER A 319 12.82 -9.89 12.73
N LYS A 320 12.40 -11.14 13.02
CA LYS A 320 13.32 -12.27 13.22
C LYS A 320 13.77 -12.89 11.90
N LEU A 321 13.00 -12.72 10.84
CA LEU A 321 13.27 -13.30 9.52
C LEU A 321 13.97 -12.31 8.59
N ILE A 322 13.59 -11.03 8.64
CA ILE A 322 13.97 -10.00 7.69
C ILE A 322 14.88 -8.97 8.37
N PRO A 323 16.01 -8.57 7.75
CA PRO A 323 16.82 -7.48 8.27
C PRO A 323 16.01 -6.19 8.43
N ILE A 324 16.20 -5.47 9.53
CA ILE A 324 15.49 -4.22 9.79
C ILE A 324 15.60 -3.23 8.64
N SER A 325 16.74 -3.17 7.95
CA SER A 325 16.99 -2.32 6.78
C SER A 325 16.08 -2.61 5.58
N HIS A 326 15.36 -3.74 5.59
CA HIS A 326 14.45 -4.16 4.53
C HIS A 326 12.97 -4.09 4.94
N ILE A 327 12.68 -3.53 6.13
CA ILE A 327 11.32 -3.25 6.59
C ILE A 327 11.06 -1.75 6.37
N LEU A 328 9.92 -1.44 5.75
CA LEU A 328 9.54 -0.09 5.31
C LEU A 328 8.21 0.30 5.95
N PHE A 329 8.03 1.59 6.22
CA PHE A 329 6.74 2.09 6.70
C PHE A 329 5.72 2.13 5.54
N GLY A 330 4.54 1.57 5.77
CA GLY A 330 3.40 1.59 4.86
C GLY A 330 2.11 1.67 5.64
N THR A 331 1.12 2.42 5.14
CA THR A 331 -0.20 2.58 5.79
C THR A 331 -1.31 1.81 5.12
N ASP A 332 -1.24 1.58 3.82
CA ASP A 332 -2.36 1.14 3.00
C ASP A 332 -3.55 2.13 3.02
N PHE A 333 -3.22 3.44 3.10
CA PHE A 333 -4.25 4.48 2.98
C PHE A 333 -5.00 4.33 1.63
N PRO A 334 -6.30 4.47 1.57
CA PRO A 334 -7.22 5.02 2.57
C PRO A 334 -7.90 3.97 3.48
N TYR A 335 -7.46 2.71 3.46
CA TYR A 335 -8.07 1.62 4.25
C TYR A 335 -7.70 1.71 5.73
N LEU A 336 -6.49 2.13 6.04
CA LEU A 336 -6.03 2.48 7.38
C LEU A 336 -5.59 3.94 7.42
N THR A 337 -5.64 4.53 8.62
CA THR A 337 -5.14 5.89 8.84
C THR A 337 -3.66 5.86 9.21
N ALA A 338 -2.92 6.90 8.82
CA ALA A 338 -1.53 7.04 9.24
C ALA A 338 -1.41 7.09 10.78
N ALA A 339 -2.37 7.73 11.46
CA ALA A 339 -2.42 7.81 12.92
C ALA A 339 -2.47 6.42 13.59
N ASP A 340 -3.35 5.53 13.09
CA ASP A 340 -3.51 4.18 13.63
C ASP A 340 -2.25 3.33 13.36
N GLN A 341 -1.74 3.34 12.13
CA GLN A 341 -0.53 2.59 11.77
C GLN A 341 0.69 3.02 12.60
N ILE A 342 0.90 4.32 12.80
CA ILE A 342 2.00 4.84 13.62
C ILE A 342 1.85 4.43 15.08
N ARG A 343 0.64 4.54 15.63
CA ARG A 343 0.33 4.12 17.01
C ARG A 343 0.64 2.64 17.19
N ASP A 344 0.10 1.80 16.32
CA ASP A 344 0.16 0.35 16.45
C ASP A 344 1.57 -0.18 16.17
N LEU A 345 2.29 0.39 15.19
CA LEU A 345 3.70 0.07 14.94
C LEU A 345 4.59 0.37 16.16
N LYS A 346 4.35 1.49 16.85
CA LYS A 346 5.08 1.82 18.07
C LYS A 346 4.70 0.91 19.23
N ALA A 347 3.45 0.50 19.31
CA ALA A 347 2.93 -0.33 20.39
C ALA A 347 3.25 -1.83 20.21
N CYS A 348 3.64 -2.29 19.02
CA CYS A 348 3.87 -3.70 18.74
C CYS A 348 5.02 -4.34 19.54
N GLY A 349 5.95 -3.54 20.08
CA GLY A 349 7.05 -4.01 20.93
C GLY A 349 8.14 -4.82 20.19
N ALA A 350 8.07 -4.96 18.87
CA ALA A 350 9.03 -5.73 18.09
C ALA A 350 10.31 -4.94 17.73
N PHE A 351 10.29 -3.62 17.87
CA PHE A 351 11.35 -2.72 17.39
C PHE A 351 11.83 -1.77 18.47
N SER A 352 13.14 -1.51 18.51
CA SER A 352 13.70 -0.42 19.29
C SER A 352 13.33 0.94 18.67
N ALA A 353 13.49 2.04 19.44
CA ALA A 353 13.28 3.40 18.92
C ALA A 353 14.16 3.69 17.67
N ALA A 354 15.40 3.22 17.69
CA ALA A 354 16.32 3.36 16.54
C ALA A 354 15.88 2.54 15.34
N ASP A 355 15.27 1.37 15.53
CA ASP A 355 14.73 0.56 14.43
C ASP A 355 13.47 1.20 13.86
N LEU A 356 12.61 1.77 14.70
CA LEU A 356 11.43 2.51 14.25
C LEU A 356 11.82 3.72 13.38
N GLU A 357 12.85 4.47 13.75
CA GLU A 357 13.36 5.58 12.94
C GLU A 357 13.84 5.12 11.55
N LYS A 358 14.53 3.97 11.49
CA LYS A 358 14.94 3.37 10.21
C LYS A 358 13.74 2.94 9.38
N ILE A 359 12.78 2.24 9.97
CA ILE A 359 11.58 1.74 9.29
C ILE A 359 10.73 2.91 8.81
N GLU A 360 10.51 3.91 9.66
CA GLU A 360 9.64 5.05 9.36
C GLU A 360 10.18 5.93 8.21
N SER A 361 11.52 5.95 7.97
CA SER A 361 12.08 6.85 6.95
C SER A 361 13.37 6.35 6.28
N GLN A 362 14.40 6.02 7.07
CA GLN A 362 15.77 5.86 6.55
C GLN A 362 15.90 4.71 5.55
N ASN A 363 15.18 3.60 5.76
CA ASN A 363 15.23 2.43 4.90
C ASN A 363 14.65 2.69 3.50
N ALA A 364 13.72 3.63 3.36
CA ALA A 364 13.13 3.99 2.07
C ALA A 364 14.07 4.86 1.21
N LEU A 365 14.94 5.66 1.80
CA LEU A 365 15.79 6.62 1.08
C LEU A 365 16.74 6.00 0.03
N PRO A 366 17.37 4.82 0.25
CA PRO A 366 18.15 4.16 -0.79
C PRO A 366 17.32 3.71 -2.01
N LEU A 367 16.03 3.41 -1.81
CA LEU A 367 15.11 2.99 -2.85
C LEU A 367 14.51 4.20 -3.58
N LEU A 368 14.28 5.29 -2.87
CA LEU A 368 13.52 6.46 -3.31
C LEU A 368 14.39 7.73 -3.20
N PRO A 369 15.42 7.87 -4.07
CA PRO A 369 16.37 8.98 -4.00
C PRO A 369 15.74 10.36 -4.18
N ARG A 370 14.51 10.44 -4.72
CA ARG A 370 13.71 11.67 -4.82
C ARG A 370 13.55 12.37 -3.47
N PHE A 371 13.49 11.62 -2.36
CA PHE A 371 13.25 12.14 -1.02
C PHE A 371 14.52 12.36 -0.20
N LYS A 372 15.71 12.13 -0.78
CA LYS A 372 16.97 12.53 -0.15
C LYS A 372 17.06 14.04 -0.14
N VAL A 373 17.21 14.61 1.07
CA VAL A 373 17.42 16.05 1.30
C VAL A 373 18.89 16.39 1.11
#